data_22c1f600a5f4f53bdc77209eacb758f0
#
_entry.id   22c1f600a5f4f53bdc77209eacb758f0
#
_cell.length_a   1.000
_cell.length_b   1.000
_cell.length_c   1.000
_cell.angle_alpha   90.00
_cell.angle_beta   90.00
_cell.angle_gamma   90.00
#
_symmetry.space_group_name_H-M   'P 1'
#
loop_
_entity.id
_entity.type
_entity.pdbx_description
1 polymer ?
#
loop_
_entity_poly.entity_id
_entity_poly.type
_entity_poly.pdbx_seq_one_letter_code
_entity_poly.pdbx_strand_id
1 'polypeptide(L)'
;MRSTMPKVLHPLAGKPLIRHVLDAVGPLGPEKTVLVLGHQADRVRSVIEGYDIEVVHQTEQRGTGHAVRQAVDVIASAPGPVMVLCADTPLLASETLRSLADAHSRSGAAVTVMTAMPDDPTGYGRVVRGRSGVMRIVEEKDATPAQKKIGEVNTGIYCFEKKFLLFALGGIKNKNAQGEYYLPDTIALARKGKRKVAAVLCQDPDEAMGINSRIDLSQAEGIMRIRKN
;
A
#
# COMPACT_ATOMS: atom_id res chain seq x y z
N MET A 1 -1.62 -7.97 -15.96
CA MET A 1 -2.03 -9.29 -16.55
C MET A 1 -3.02 -9.03 -17.68
N ARG A 2 -2.87 -9.68 -18.85
CA ARG A 2 -3.88 -9.63 -19.91
C ARG A 2 -4.97 -10.67 -19.58
N SER A 3 -5.95 -10.30 -18.77
CA SER A 3 -7.02 -11.19 -18.29
C SER A 3 -8.31 -10.39 -18.08
N THR A 4 -9.47 -11.02 -18.31
CA THR A 4 -10.79 -10.47 -17.96
C THR A 4 -11.12 -10.62 -16.46
N MET A 5 -10.31 -11.38 -15.74
CA MET A 5 -10.42 -11.55 -14.29
C MET A 5 -9.75 -10.35 -13.59
N PRO A 6 -10.38 -9.75 -12.57
CA PRO A 6 -9.72 -8.76 -11.71
C PRO A 6 -8.39 -9.29 -11.16
N LYS A 7 -7.37 -8.44 -11.16
CA LYS A 7 -6.01 -8.80 -10.73
C LYS A 7 -6.00 -9.53 -9.37
N VAL A 8 -6.72 -8.98 -8.41
CA VAL A 8 -6.76 -9.48 -7.02
C VAL A 8 -7.45 -10.84 -6.85
N LEU A 9 -8.15 -11.33 -7.88
CA LEU A 9 -8.81 -12.64 -7.90
C LEU A 9 -7.94 -13.76 -8.49
N HIS A 10 -6.80 -13.43 -9.10
CA HIS A 10 -5.89 -14.49 -9.58
C HIS A 10 -5.44 -15.36 -8.42
N PRO A 11 -5.45 -16.71 -8.61
CA PRO A 11 -5.03 -17.60 -7.55
C PRO A 11 -3.50 -17.62 -7.43
N LEU A 12 -3.03 -17.58 -6.18
CA LEU A 12 -1.66 -17.87 -5.77
C LEU A 12 -1.71 -19.03 -4.78
N ALA A 13 -1.06 -20.13 -5.09
CA ALA A 13 -1.14 -21.37 -4.30
C ALA A 13 -2.59 -21.79 -3.97
N GLY A 14 -3.50 -21.66 -4.96
CA GLY A 14 -4.90 -22.06 -4.85
C GLY A 14 -5.83 -21.07 -4.15
N LYS A 15 -5.33 -19.92 -3.66
CA LYS A 15 -6.11 -18.89 -2.96
C LYS A 15 -6.00 -17.53 -3.65
N PRO A 16 -7.08 -16.77 -3.88
CA PRO A 16 -7.05 -15.43 -4.50
C PRO A 16 -6.09 -14.48 -3.78
N LEU A 17 -5.38 -13.61 -4.55
CA LEU A 17 -4.40 -12.66 -4.00
C LEU A 17 -4.97 -11.84 -2.85
N ILE A 18 -6.19 -11.34 -2.99
CA ILE A 18 -6.84 -10.51 -1.95
C ILE A 18 -6.98 -11.26 -0.62
N ARG A 19 -7.28 -12.58 -0.64
CA ARG A 19 -7.43 -13.35 0.58
C ARG A 19 -6.11 -13.54 1.33
N HIS A 20 -4.97 -13.58 0.64
CA HIS A 20 -3.66 -13.61 1.31
C HIS A 20 -3.44 -12.32 2.10
N VAL A 21 -3.76 -11.17 1.51
CA VAL A 21 -3.62 -9.87 2.18
C VAL A 21 -4.57 -9.77 3.37
N LEU A 22 -5.82 -10.20 3.23
CA LEU A 22 -6.82 -10.17 4.31
C LEU A 22 -6.42 -11.10 5.47
N ASP A 23 -5.89 -12.28 5.16
CA ASP A 23 -5.40 -13.21 6.18
C ASP A 23 -4.17 -12.67 6.93
N ALA A 24 -3.32 -11.86 6.27
CA ALA A 24 -2.22 -11.17 6.92
C ALA A 24 -2.70 -10.03 7.85
N VAL A 25 -3.83 -9.40 7.51
CA VAL A 25 -4.44 -8.31 8.29
C VAL A 25 -5.18 -8.84 9.53
N GLY A 26 -5.89 -9.96 9.42
CA GLY A 26 -6.75 -10.51 10.47
C GLY A 26 -6.11 -10.56 11.87
N PRO A 27 -4.88 -11.12 12.03
CA PRO A 27 -4.19 -11.21 13.33
C PRO A 27 -3.83 -9.88 13.99
N LEU A 28 -3.94 -8.75 13.28
CA LEU A 28 -3.76 -7.41 13.85
C LEU A 28 -4.98 -6.95 14.65
N GLY A 29 -6.15 -7.57 14.43
CA GLY A 29 -7.40 -7.22 15.09
C GLY A 29 -7.89 -5.80 14.78
N PRO A 30 -7.97 -5.38 13.51
CA PRO A 30 -8.41 -4.02 13.18
C PRO A 30 -9.86 -3.79 13.61
N GLU A 31 -10.17 -2.62 14.15
CA GLU A 31 -11.54 -2.21 14.50
C GLU A 31 -12.46 -2.17 13.26
N LYS A 32 -11.91 -1.79 12.11
CA LYS A 32 -12.58 -1.80 10.82
C LYS A 32 -11.61 -2.17 9.72
N THR A 33 -12.08 -3.00 8.79
CA THR A 33 -11.40 -3.27 7.52
C THR A 33 -12.25 -2.71 6.38
N VAL A 34 -11.66 -1.85 5.55
CA VAL A 34 -12.33 -1.26 4.40
C VAL A 34 -11.63 -1.69 3.12
N LEU A 35 -12.39 -2.22 2.19
CA LEU A 35 -11.88 -2.57 0.88
C LEU A 35 -12.42 -1.58 -0.17
N VAL A 36 -11.49 -0.86 -0.80
CA VAL A 36 -11.82 0.04 -1.91
C VAL A 36 -11.81 -0.75 -3.20
N LEU A 37 -12.96 -0.88 -3.83
CA LEU A 37 -13.13 -1.61 -5.09
C LEU A 37 -13.41 -0.65 -6.26
N GLY A 38 -12.73 -0.93 -7.37
CA GLY A 38 -13.01 -0.29 -8.65
C GLY A 38 -13.90 -1.15 -9.54
N HIS A 39 -13.45 -1.40 -10.75
CA HIS A 39 -14.15 -2.20 -11.75
C HIS A 39 -14.37 -3.66 -11.29
N GLN A 40 -15.54 -4.23 -11.65
CA GLN A 40 -15.95 -5.62 -11.33
C GLN A 40 -16.02 -5.94 -9.80
N ALA A 41 -16.48 -4.98 -9.01
CA ALA A 41 -16.59 -5.11 -7.56
C ALA A 41 -17.38 -6.36 -7.11
N ASP A 42 -18.46 -6.72 -7.81
CA ASP A 42 -19.32 -7.86 -7.44
C ASP A 42 -18.56 -9.19 -7.48
N ARG A 43 -17.64 -9.35 -8.44
CA ARG A 43 -16.78 -10.55 -8.51
C ARG A 43 -15.79 -10.64 -7.35
N VAL A 44 -15.37 -9.51 -6.80
CA VAL A 44 -14.48 -9.50 -5.63
C VAL A 44 -15.29 -9.76 -4.37
N ARG A 45 -16.52 -9.22 -4.26
CA ARG A 45 -17.41 -9.43 -3.11
C ARG A 45 -17.64 -10.90 -2.81
N SER A 46 -17.95 -11.72 -3.83
CA SER A 46 -18.20 -13.17 -3.63
C SER A 46 -16.99 -13.92 -3.06
N VAL A 47 -15.78 -13.40 -3.28
CA VAL A 47 -14.53 -14.03 -2.83
C VAL A 47 -14.16 -13.63 -1.39
N ILE A 48 -14.67 -12.49 -0.91
CA ILE A 48 -14.39 -11.99 0.44
C ILE A 48 -15.53 -12.28 1.43
N GLU A 49 -16.51 -13.08 1.04
CA GLU A 49 -17.54 -13.57 1.97
C GLU A 49 -16.89 -14.27 3.17
N GLY A 50 -17.38 -13.95 4.37
CA GLY A 50 -16.85 -14.45 5.63
C GLY A 50 -15.78 -13.57 6.29
N TYR A 51 -15.33 -12.50 5.61
CA TYR A 51 -14.51 -11.45 6.24
C TYR A 51 -15.40 -10.30 6.68
N ASP A 52 -15.15 -9.74 7.86
CA ASP A 52 -15.81 -8.51 8.33
C ASP A 52 -15.19 -7.29 7.65
N ILE A 53 -15.74 -6.93 6.48
CA ILE A 53 -15.18 -5.90 5.58
C ILE A 53 -16.28 -4.97 5.10
N GLU A 54 -16.07 -3.68 5.29
CA GLU A 54 -16.87 -2.64 4.64
C GLU A 54 -16.31 -2.38 3.23
N VAL A 55 -17.19 -2.37 2.22
CA VAL A 55 -16.80 -2.15 0.83
C VAL A 55 -17.21 -0.77 0.39
N VAL A 56 -16.26 0.01 -0.12
CA VAL A 56 -16.51 1.29 -0.77
C VAL A 56 -16.08 1.25 -2.24
N HIS A 57 -16.73 2.06 -3.08
CA HIS A 57 -16.52 2.02 -4.52
C HIS A 57 -15.69 3.22 -5.00
N GLN A 58 -14.65 2.94 -5.75
CA GLN A 58 -13.95 3.92 -6.56
C GLN A 58 -14.46 3.82 -8.01
N THR A 59 -15.42 4.65 -8.37
CA THR A 59 -16.04 4.63 -9.72
C THR A 59 -15.07 5.10 -10.81
N GLU A 60 -14.21 6.06 -10.50
CA GLU A 60 -13.17 6.57 -11.39
C GLU A 60 -11.78 6.27 -10.82
N GLN A 61 -10.97 5.56 -11.57
CA GLN A 61 -9.61 5.19 -11.17
C GLN A 61 -8.64 6.36 -11.38
N ARG A 62 -8.59 7.27 -10.39
CA ARG A 62 -7.75 8.47 -10.41
C ARG A 62 -6.53 8.38 -9.47
N GLY A 63 -6.02 7.18 -9.23
CA GLY A 63 -4.83 6.93 -8.42
C GLY A 63 -5.13 6.54 -6.97
N THR A 64 -4.05 6.20 -6.23
CA THR A 64 -4.10 5.62 -4.88
C THR A 64 -4.64 6.57 -3.81
N GLY A 65 -4.31 7.85 -3.88
CA GLY A 65 -4.88 8.85 -2.98
C GLY A 65 -6.38 9.06 -3.22
N HIS A 66 -6.84 8.96 -4.48
CA HIS A 66 -8.27 9.01 -4.79
C HIS A 66 -9.00 7.77 -4.27
N ALA A 67 -8.37 6.59 -4.31
CA ALA A 67 -8.95 5.38 -3.72
C ALA A 67 -9.20 5.56 -2.22
N VAL A 68 -8.19 6.03 -1.47
CA VAL A 68 -8.33 6.24 -0.01
C VAL A 68 -9.37 7.33 0.31
N ARG A 69 -9.55 8.33 -0.56
CA ARG A 69 -10.62 9.34 -0.40
C ARG A 69 -12.03 8.73 -0.39
N GLN A 70 -12.27 7.63 -1.09
CA GLN A 70 -13.58 6.97 -1.08
C GLN A 70 -13.93 6.40 0.30
N ALA A 71 -12.95 6.14 1.14
CA ALA A 71 -13.13 5.58 2.47
C ALA A 71 -13.14 6.65 3.59
N VAL A 72 -13.17 7.95 3.26
CA VAL A 72 -13.03 9.04 4.24
C VAL A 72 -14.07 8.97 5.35
N ASP A 73 -15.33 8.69 5.04
CA ASP A 73 -16.40 8.64 6.04
C ASP A 73 -16.20 7.49 7.03
N VAL A 74 -15.79 6.32 6.50
CA VAL A 74 -15.48 5.16 7.33
C VAL A 74 -14.23 5.41 8.19
N ILE A 75 -13.18 5.97 7.60
CA ILE A 75 -11.95 6.35 8.31
C ILE A 75 -12.27 7.36 9.42
N ALA A 76 -13.11 8.35 9.17
CA ALA A 76 -13.48 9.37 10.15
C ALA A 76 -14.21 8.76 11.35
N SER A 77 -15.10 7.78 11.13
CA SER A 77 -15.90 7.12 12.16
C SER A 77 -15.12 6.11 13.00
N ALA A 78 -14.04 5.50 12.47
CA ALA A 78 -13.25 4.49 13.16
C ALA A 78 -12.25 5.13 14.15
N PRO A 79 -11.92 4.50 15.28
CA PRO A 79 -10.87 4.98 16.19
C PRO A 79 -9.46 4.63 15.65
N GLY A 80 -8.43 5.23 16.27
CA GLY A 80 -7.04 4.84 16.08
C GLY A 80 -6.37 5.31 14.78
N PRO A 81 -5.16 4.80 14.51
CA PRO A 81 -4.40 5.05 13.29
C PRO A 81 -5.00 4.29 12.10
N VAL A 82 -4.62 4.69 10.90
CA VAL A 82 -5.09 4.09 9.65
C VAL A 82 -3.94 3.40 8.94
N MET A 83 -4.04 2.09 8.72
CA MET A 83 -3.12 1.36 7.87
C MET A 83 -3.69 1.27 6.45
N VAL A 84 -2.86 1.58 5.46
CA VAL A 84 -3.23 1.47 4.03
C VAL A 84 -2.33 0.43 3.39
N LEU A 85 -2.95 -0.52 2.71
CA LEU A 85 -2.30 -1.66 2.05
C LEU A 85 -2.69 -1.75 0.58
N CYS A 86 -1.83 -2.36 -0.22
CA CYS A 86 -2.16 -2.75 -1.58
C CYS A 86 -2.75 -4.17 -1.60
N ALA A 87 -3.86 -4.36 -2.29
CA ALA A 87 -4.56 -5.66 -2.36
C ALA A 87 -3.83 -6.70 -3.25
N ASP A 88 -2.73 -6.33 -3.84
CA ASP A 88 -1.92 -7.15 -4.77
C ASP A 88 -0.54 -7.52 -4.23
N THR A 89 -0.32 -7.42 -2.92
CA THR A 89 0.91 -7.82 -2.21
C THR A 89 0.66 -9.06 -1.35
N PRO A 90 0.47 -10.25 -1.95
CA PRO A 90 -0.02 -11.45 -1.26
C PRO A 90 1.01 -12.15 -0.37
N LEU A 91 2.28 -11.78 -0.46
CA LEU A 91 3.37 -12.41 0.32
C LEU A 91 3.61 -11.72 1.68
N LEU A 92 2.85 -10.67 1.97
CA LEU A 92 2.96 -9.86 3.17
C LEU A 92 2.64 -10.67 4.42
N ALA A 93 3.50 -10.59 5.45
CA ALA A 93 3.32 -11.28 6.71
C ALA A 93 2.65 -10.38 7.77
N SER A 94 1.88 -11.00 8.67
CA SER A 94 1.23 -10.30 9.80
C SER A 94 2.25 -9.65 10.74
N GLU A 95 3.38 -10.29 10.96
CA GLU A 95 4.48 -9.80 11.78
C GLU A 95 5.08 -8.51 11.24
N THR A 96 5.22 -8.43 9.92
CA THR A 96 5.72 -7.23 9.24
C THR A 96 4.74 -6.08 9.36
N LEU A 97 3.44 -6.35 9.21
CA LEU A 97 2.39 -5.35 9.46
C LEU A 97 2.36 -4.89 10.92
N ARG A 98 2.51 -5.81 11.86
CA ARG A 98 2.60 -5.50 13.29
C ARG A 98 3.80 -4.61 13.59
N SER A 99 4.96 -4.94 13.02
CA SER A 99 6.18 -4.13 13.15
C SER A 99 5.99 -2.70 12.64
N LEU A 100 5.27 -2.53 11.54
CA LEU A 100 4.93 -1.21 11.01
C LEU A 100 4.00 -0.43 11.96
N ALA A 101 2.95 -1.08 12.47
CA ALA A 101 2.01 -0.47 13.42
C ALA A 101 2.71 -0.03 14.72
N ASP A 102 3.56 -0.89 15.26
CA ASP A 102 4.34 -0.62 16.48
C ASP A 102 5.34 0.53 16.26
N ALA A 103 6.03 0.54 15.13
CA ALA A 103 6.95 1.61 14.80
C ALA A 103 6.22 2.95 14.62
N HIS A 104 5.03 2.93 14.00
CA HIS A 104 4.20 4.11 13.87
C HIS A 104 3.78 4.65 15.24
N SER A 105 3.26 3.78 16.09
CA SER A 105 2.83 4.12 17.46
C SER A 105 3.99 4.72 18.27
N ARG A 106 5.14 4.04 18.31
CA ARG A 106 6.33 4.53 19.03
C ARG A 106 6.90 5.83 18.47
N SER A 107 6.80 6.04 17.17
CA SER A 107 7.40 7.21 16.54
C SER A 107 6.60 8.50 16.80
N GLY A 108 5.29 8.42 16.99
CA GLY A 108 4.40 9.58 16.98
C GLY A 108 4.41 10.32 15.63
N ALA A 109 4.72 9.62 14.52
CA ALA A 109 4.78 10.22 13.19
C ALA A 109 3.37 10.45 12.63
N ALA A 110 3.22 11.49 11.80
CA ALA A 110 1.99 11.72 11.04
C ALA A 110 1.78 10.65 9.95
N VAL A 111 2.88 10.15 9.40
CA VAL A 111 2.91 9.04 8.45
C VAL A 111 4.16 8.20 8.66
N THR A 112 4.00 6.89 8.65
CA THR A 112 5.07 5.89 8.60
C THR A 112 4.90 5.11 7.31
N VAL A 113 5.93 5.11 6.46
CA VAL A 113 5.95 4.34 5.21
C VAL A 113 6.76 3.07 5.40
N MET A 114 6.27 1.96 4.88
CA MET A 114 7.10 0.78 4.69
C MET A 114 7.89 0.92 3.39
N THR A 115 9.19 0.72 3.46
CA THR A 115 10.11 0.74 2.31
C THR A 115 10.72 -0.64 2.11
N ALA A 116 11.25 -0.91 0.92
CA ALA A 116 11.97 -2.14 0.62
C ALA A 116 13.20 -1.86 -0.25
N MET A 117 14.10 -2.84 -0.31
CA MET A 117 15.31 -2.81 -1.16
C MET A 117 15.29 -4.04 -2.09
N PRO A 118 14.41 -4.08 -3.11
CA PRO A 118 14.39 -5.18 -4.07
C PRO A 118 15.65 -5.15 -4.95
N ASP A 119 16.02 -6.30 -5.51
CA ASP A 119 17.13 -6.40 -6.47
C ASP A 119 16.89 -5.54 -7.72
N ASP A 120 15.64 -5.52 -8.22
CA ASP A 120 15.21 -4.64 -9.30
C ASP A 120 14.16 -3.64 -8.81
N PRO A 121 14.50 -2.35 -8.65
CA PRO A 121 13.57 -1.32 -8.22
C PRO A 121 12.65 -0.80 -9.35
N THR A 122 12.77 -1.32 -10.56
CA THR A 122 12.00 -0.84 -11.72
C THR A 122 10.49 -0.95 -11.48
N GLY A 123 9.76 0.10 -11.83
CA GLY A 123 8.30 0.16 -11.68
C GLY A 123 7.81 0.65 -10.31
N TYR A 124 8.67 0.72 -9.31
CA TYR A 124 8.32 1.23 -7.98
C TYR A 124 8.59 2.74 -7.84
N GLY A 125 7.87 3.39 -6.95
CA GLY A 125 8.22 4.73 -6.49
C GLY A 125 9.53 4.73 -5.69
N ARG A 126 10.39 5.73 -5.93
CA ARG A 126 11.69 5.86 -5.24
C ARG A 126 11.58 6.69 -3.99
N VAL A 127 12.20 6.21 -2.91
CA VAL A 127 12.25 6.90 -1.61
C VAL A 127 13.38 7.90 -1.61
N VAL A 128 13.05 9.20 -1.70
CA VAL A 128 14.05 10.27 -1.66
C VAL A 128 14.31 10.66 -0.21
N ARG A 129 15.53 10.43 0.27
CA ARG A 129 15.95 10.79 1.63
C ARG A 129 16.74 12.09 1.66
N GLY A 130 16.63 12.80 2.76
CA GLY A 130 17.47 13.96 3.12
C GLY A 130 18.06 13.76 4.51
N ARG A 131 18.70 14.81 5.05
CA ARG A 131 19.30 14.75 6.40
C ARG A 131 18.34 14.37 7.52
N SER A 132 17.06 14.68 7.38
CA SER A 132 16.01 14.41 8.37
C SER A 132 15.17 13.15 8.07
N GLY A 133 15.64 12.25 7.21
CA GLY A 133 14.95 11.03 6.82
C GLY A 133 14.20 11.14 5.49
N VAL A 134 13.09 10.41 5.32
CA VAL A 134 12.33 10.42 4.07
C VAL A 134 11.75 11.80 3.81
N MET A 135 12.03 12.38 2.65
CA MET A 135 11.55 13.71 2.23
C MET A 135 10.33 13.62 1.32
N ARG A 136 10.35 12.69 0.38
CA ARG A 136 9.27 12.45 -0.57
C ARG A 136 9.45 11.08 -1.22
N ILE A 137 8.40 10.61 -1.88
CA ILE A 137 8.45 9.50 -2.83
C ILE A 137 8.25 10.08 -4.23
N VAL A 138 8.98 9.55 -5.21
CA VAL A 138 8.85 9.92 -6.61
C VAL A 138 8.48 8.67 -7.39
N GLU A 139 7.32 8.67 -8.01
CA GLU A 139 6.85 7.53 -8.81
C GLU A 139 7.76 7.31 -10.03
N GLU A 140 7.85 6.06 -10.51
CA GLU A 140 8.74 5.65 -11.61
C GLU A 140 8.62 6.56 -12.83
N LYS A 141 7.37 6.94 -13.20
CA LYS A 141 7.09 7.76 -14.39
C LYS A 141 7.49 9.22 -14.24
N ASP A 142 7.60 9.71 -13.01
CA ASP A 142 8.00 11.08 -12.67
C ASP A 142 9.49 11.16 -12.29
N ALA A 143 10.17 10.00 -12.13
CA ALA A 143 11.55 9.95 -11.65
C ALA A 143 12.56 10.34 -12.73
N THR A 144 13.48 11.24 -12.38
CA THR A 144 14.65 11.55 -13.20
C THR A 144 15.59 10.34 -13.32
N PRO A 145 16.50 10.30 -14.33
CA PRO A 145 17.49 9.22 -14.44
C PRO A 145 18.34 9.02 -13.15
N ALA A 146 18.66 10.10 -12.45
CA ALA A 146 19.37 10.03 -11.19
C ALA A 146 18.52 9.40 -10.07
N GLN A 147 17.24 9.75 -10.00
CA GLN A 147 16.31 9.19 -9.00
C GLN A 147 16.02 7.70 -9.27
N LYS A 148 15.96 7.26 -10.52
CA LYS A 148 15.77 5.85 -10.88
C LYS A 148 16.89 4.93 -10.36
N LYS A 149 18.08 5.48 -10.08
CA LYS A 149 19.20 4.74 -9.46
C LYS A 149 19.05 4.51 -7.96
N ILE A 150 18.05 5.11 -7.30
CA ILE A 150 17.77 4.87 -5.89
C ILE A 150 17.21 3.45 -5.77
N GLY A 151 17.86 2.61 -4.95
CA GLY A 151 17.43 1.23 -4.70
C GLY A 151 16.27 1.13 -3.71
N GLU A 152 16.12 2.12 -2.79
CA GLU A 152 15.03 2.10 -1.81
C GLU A 152 13.71 2.52 -2.45
N VAL A 153 12.70 1.63 -2.34
CA VAL A 153 11.41 1.79 -2.99
C VAL A 153 10.26 1.94 -2.00
N ASN A 154 9.20 2.55 -2.49
CA ASN A 154 7.90 2.61 -1.83
C ASN A 154 7.13 1.31 -2.05
N THR A 155 6.71 0.66 -0.96
CA THR A 155 5.92 -0.57 -1.04
C THR A 155 4.42 -0.32 -1.25
N GLY A 156 3.97 0.94 -1.12
CA GLY A 156 2.54 1.27 -1.10
C GLY A 156 1.85 0.99 0.24
N ILE A 157 2.61 0.61 1.26
CA ILE A 157 2.10 0.25 2.60
C ILE A 157 2.44 1.37 3.57
N TYR A 158 1.41 1.87 4.27
CA TYR A 158 1.54 3.03 5.15
C TYR A 158 0.77 2.83 6.44
N CYS A 159 1.23 3.51 7.49
CA CYS A 159 0.45 3.77 8.68
C CYS A 159 0.37 5.28 8.92
N PHE A 160 -0.84 5.78 9.16
CA PHE A 160 -1.13 7.21 9.29
C PHE A 160 -1.75 7.55 10.63
N GLU A 161 -1.38 8.70 11.19
CA GLU A 161 -2.26 9.41 12.12
C GLU A 161 -3.55 9.79 11.39
N LYS A 162 -4.72 9.35 11.89
CA LYS A 162 -6.00 9.56 11.21
C LYS A 162 -6.28 11.02 10.86
N LYS A 163 -6.09 11.95 11.80
CA LYS A 163 -6.33 13.38 11.58
C LYS A 163 -5.45 13.94 10.46
N PHE A 164 -4.19 13.51 10.43
CA PHE A 164 -3.28 13.91 9.37
C PHE A 164 -3.71 13.34 8.02
N LEU A 165 -4.08 12.06 7.93
CA LEU A 165 -4.53 11.45 6.68
C LEU A 165 -5.72 12.20 6.09
N LEU A 166 -6.76 12.43 6.89
CA LEU A 166 -7.96 13.15 6.45
C LEU A 166 -7.63 14.55 5.92
N PHE A 167 -6.75 15.28 6.59
CA PHE A 167 -6.25 16.57 6.12
C PHE A 167 -5.45 16.45 4.82
N ALA A 168 -4.51 15.51 4.75
CA ALA A 168 -3.58 15.36 3.63
C ALA A 168 -4.29 14.92 2.35
N LEU A 169 -5.31 14.06 2.44
CA LEU A 169 -6.13 13.66 1.30
C LEU A 169 -6.73 14.88 0.57
N GLY A 170 -7.16 15.92 1.29
CA GLY A 170 -7.63 17.17 0.69
C GLY A 170 -6.52 17.95 -0.04
N GLY A 171 -5.27 17.79 0.38
CA GLY A 171 -4.10 18.51 -0.15
C GLY A 171 -3.41 17.88 -1.37
N ILE A 172 -3.62 16.58 -1.62
CA ILE A 172 -3.01 15.87 -2.75
C ILE A 172 -3.49 16.45 -4.08
N LYS A 173 -2.55 16.66 -5.01
CA LYS A 173 -2.81 17.15 -6.37
C LYS A 173 -2.57 16.04 -7.39
N ASN A 174 -3.11 16.22 -8.60
CA ASN A 174 -2.91 15.31 -9.72
C ASN A 174 -1.98 15.90 -10.81
N LYS A 175 -1.09 16.81 -10.42
CA LYS A 175 -0.12 17.44 -11.34
C LYS A 175 1.15 16.58 -11.44
N ASN A 176 1.04 15.44 -12.10
CA ASN A 176 2.11 14.46 -12.33
C ASN A 176 1.94 13.81 -13.70
N ALA A 177 2.88 12.96 -14.10
CA ALA A 177 2.92 12.33 -15.43
C ALA A 177 1.66 11.48 -15.75
N GLN A 178 0.94 10.98 -14.74
CA GLN A 178 -0.25 10.16 -14.91
C GLN A 178 -1.56 10.92 -14.73
N GLY A 179 -1.54 12.16 -14.24
CA GLY A 179 -2.74 12.92 -13.89
C GLY A 179 -3.50 12.35 -12.68
N GLU A 180 -2.83 11.58 -11.83
CA GLU A 180 -3.42 10.83 -10.73
C GLU A 180 -3.17 11.47 -9.37
N TYR A 181 -4.05 11.20 -8.40
CA TYR A 181 -3.86 11.59 -7.00
C TYR A 181 -3.01 10.51 -6.30
N TYR A 182 -1.72 10.78 -6.12
CA TYR A 182 -0.79 9.85 -5.49
C TYR A 182 -0.85 9.92 -3.98
N LEU A 183 -1.11 8.80 -3.32
CA LEU A 183 -1.04 8.71 -1.85
C LEU A 183 0.37 9.04 -1.30
N PRO A 184 1.47 8.65 -1.95
CA PRO A 184 2.83 9.03 -1.56
C PRO A 184 3.05 10.54 -1.37
N ASP A 185 2.30 11.42 -2.03
CA ASP A 185 2.41 12.88 -1.86
C ASP A 185 2.08 13.35 -0.44
N THR A 186 1.38 12.54 0.35
CA THR A 186 1.15 12.80 1.77
C THR A 186 2.45 12.97 2.56
N ILE A 187 3.54 12.30 2.16
CA ILE A 187 4.85 12.44 2.78
C ILE A 187 5.40 13.86 2.59
N ALA A 188 5.35 14.38 1.36
CA ALA A 188 5.78 15.75 1.06
C ALA A 188 4.90 16.78 1.80
N LEU A 189 3.58 16.52 1.91
CA LEU A 189 2.67 17.37 2.69
C LEU A 189 3.01 17.36 4.19
N ALA A 190 3.34 16.17 4.76
CA ALA A 190 3.79 16.07 6.15
C ALA A 190 5.06 16.89 6.38
N ARG A 191 6.05 16.77 5.49
CA ARG A 191 7.31 17.54 5.57
C ARG A 191 7.08 19.04 5.47
N LYS A 192 6.27 19.48 4.52
CA LYS A 192 5.88 20.89 4.39
C LYS A 192 5.20 21.43 5.64
N GLY A 193 4.36 20.63 6.27
CA GLY A 193 3.67 20.93 7.54
C GLY A 193 4.54 20.72 8.78
N LYS A 194 5.86 20.46 8.63
CA LYS A 194 6.80 20.17 9.73
C LYS A 194 6.34 19.00 10.63
N ARG A 195 5.55 18.09 10.07
CA ARG A 195 5.11 16.87 10.75
C ARG A 195 6.18 15.79 10.62
N LYS A 196 6.27 14.92 11.63
CA LYS A 196 7.22 13.81 11.63
C LYS A 196 6.81 12.77 10.58
N VAL A 197 7.78 12.28 9.82
CA VAL A 197 7.68 11.16 8.89
C VAL A 197 8.64 10.08 9.36
N ALA A 198 8.16 8.86 9.51
CA ALA A 198 8.96 7.69 9.80
C ALA A 198 8.99 6.73 8.60
N ALA A 199 9.99 5.86 8.57
CA ALA A 199 10.06 4.77 7.61
C ALA A 199 10.50 3.49 8.32
N VAL A 200 9.96 2.36 7.88
CA VAL A 200 10.33 1.02 8.31
C VAL A 200 10.78 0.26 7.07
N LEU A 201 12.00 -0.24 7.10
CA LEU A 201 12.52 -1.10 6.03
C LEU A 201 11.96 -2.51 6.22
N CYS A 202 11.25 -3.01 5.22
CA CYS A 202 10.84 -4.40 5.14
C CYS A 202 12.09 -5.28 5.05
N GLN A 203 12.26 -6.21 6.00
CA GLN A 203 13.47 -7.05 6.07
C GLN A 203 13.50 -8.09 4.96
N ASP A 204 12.35 -8.60 4.58
CA ASP A 204 12.19 -9.49 3.42
C ASP A 204 11.52 -8.71 2.28
N PRO A 205 12.29 -8.27 1.26
CA PRO A 205 11.74 -7.47 0.17
C PRO A 205 10.67 -8.19 -0.66
N ASP A 206 10.64 -9.52 -0.62
CA ASP A 206 9.61 -10.31 -1.31
C ASP A 206 8.21 -10.06 -0.74
N GLU A 207 8.10 -9.72 0.55
CA GLU A 207 6.81 -9.38 1.16
C GLU A 207 6.16 -8.14 0.52
N ALA A 208 6.97 -7.23 0.00
CA ALA A 208 6.52 -6.01 -0.65
C ALA A 208 6.25 -6.20 -2.16
N MET A 209 6.39 -7.42 -2.68
CA MET A 209 6.22 -7.72 -4.10
C MET A 209 4.76 -7.58 -4.52
N GLY A 210 4.51 -6.59 -5.39
CA GLY A 210 3.21 -6.39 -6.04
C GLY A 210 3.05 -7.28 -7.27
N ILE A 211 1.96 -8.04 -7.35
CA ILE A 211 1.68 -8.94 -8.47
C ILE A 211 1.00 -8.19 -9.60
N ASN A 212 1.72 -7.83 -10.66
CA ASN A 212 1.23 -7.09 -11.82
C ASN A 212 1.20 -7.91 -13.12
N SER A 213 2.01 -8.96 -13.19
CA SER A 213 2.15 -9.82 -14.37
C SER A 213 2.02 -11.31 -13.99
N ARG A 214 1.97 -12.18 -15.02
CA ARG A 214 2.06 -13.63 -14.81
C ARG A 214 3.45 -14.07 -14.36
N ILE A 215 4.47 -13.30 -14.70
CA ILE A 215 5.85 -13.54 -14.25
C ILE A 215 5.92 -13.33 -12.74
N ASP A 216 5.42 -12.19 -12.25
CA ASP A 216 5.37 -11.90 -10.80
C ASP A 216 4.60 -12.99 -10.04
N LEU A 217 3.47 -13.46 -10.62
CA LEU A 217 2.69 -14.53 -10.02
C LEU A 217 3.50 -15.83 -9.90
N SER A 218 4.22 -16.21 -10.95
CA SER A 218 5.08 -17.41 -10.94
C SER A 218 6.24 -17.27 -9.94
N GLN A 219 6.83 -16.10 -9.82
CA GLN A 219 7.86 -15.83 -8.81
C GLN A 219 7.29 -15.96 -7.39
N ALA A 220 6.13 -15.35 -7.14
CA ALA A 220 5.45 -15.45 -5.86
C ALA A 220 5.09 -16.90 -5.49
N GLU A 221 4.69 -17.74 -6.44
CA GLU A 221 4.46 -19.18 -6.22
C GLU A 221 5.75 -19.89 -5.81
N GLY A 222 6.87 -19.58 -6.44
CA GLY A 222 8.19 -20.10 -6.07
C GLY A 222 8.57 -19.74 -4.63
N ILE A 223 8.41 -18.47 -4.26
CA ILE A 223 8.69 -17.97 -2.91
C ILE A 223 7.80 -18.66 -1.87
N MET A 224 6.48 -18.75 -2.12
CA MET A 224 5.57 -19.44 -1.20
C MET A 224 5.90 -20.93 -1.02
N ARG A 225 6.39 -21.59 -2.06
CA ARG A 225 6.83 -22.99 -1.96
C ARG A 225 8.03 -23.12 -1.03
N ILE A 226 9.01 -22.22 -1.14
CA ILE A 226 10.20 -22.20 -0.28
C ILE A 226 9.81 -21.94 1.17
N ARG A 227 8.89 -20.98 1.44
CA ARG A 227 8.45 -20.65 2.80
C ARG A 227 7.64 -21.74 3.50
N LYS A 228 7.08 -22.72 2.75
CA LYS A 228 6.30 -23.84 3.30
C LYS A 228 7.14 -25.08 3.63
N ASN A 229 8.36 -25.16 3.10
CA ASN A 229 9.31 -26.26 3.36
C ASN A 229 10.28 -25.87 4.49
#